data_18efa076d66a28848b321df24aca51a1
#
_entry.id   18efa076d66a28848b321df24aca51a1
#
_cell.length_a   1.000
_cell.length_b   1.000
_cell.length_c   1.000
_cell.angle_alpha   90.00
_cell.angle_beta   90.00
_cell.angle_gamma   90.00
#
_symmetry.space_group_name_H-M   'P 1'
#
loop_
_entity.id
_entity.type
_entity.pdbx_description
1 polymer ?
#
loop_
_entity_poly.entity_id
_entity_poly.type
_entity_poly.pdbx_seq_one_letter_code
_entity_poly.pdbx_strand_id
1 'polypeptide(L)'
;MFSQINSQLISNLERLGLSENEAKAYIGLVSLRETTAREIHEFTNVPRAKIYEVLKVLAKKGYLEVRQGSPTYYRAVDPEQVIGKIKDEFLNCSIETLSQLNELSYELPKTSPVWYIQSEWGIKNRIREIIAGVKEELIIFSSSPEFLQALEPELKELEKTCNLTLIVDELDRFSSLPFEFRETKKEFKNEFTDFLNNIVIDGIQYNEEFFMIADGKKSITVHRAGDKREAVVIKLPIICYLQKMICNRMIKSGIF
;
A
#
# COMPACT_ATOMS: atom_id res chain seq x y z
N MET A 1 14.63 -1.66 -40.48
CA MET A 1 13.81 -2.48 -39.57
C MET A 1 13.43 -1.57 -38.40
N PHE A 2 12.29 -0.89 -38.48
CA PHE A 2 11.86 0.05 -37.43
C PHE A 2 11.37 -0.79 -36.26
N SER A 3 12.10 -0.74 -35.13
CA SER A 3 11.69 -1.39 -33.88
C SER A 3 10.33 -0.81 -33.48
N GLN A 4 9.33 -1.67 -33.30
CA GLN A 4 8.07 -1.27 -32.70
C GLN A 4 8.35 -0.54 -31.39
N ILE A 5 7.83 0.67 -31.23
CA ILE A 5 7.95 1.41 -29.98
C ILE A 5 7.36 0.52 -28.88
N ASN A 6 8.17 0.20 -27.89
CA ASN A 6 7.78 -0.70 -26.80
C ASN A 6 6.64 -0.06 -25.98
N SER A 7 5.46 -0.66 -26.00
CA SER A 7 4.29 -0.19 -25.26
C SER A 7 4.53 -0.08 -23.75
N GLN A 8 5.37 -0.97 -23.21
CA GLN A 8 5.76 -0.94 -21.80
C GLN A 8 6.61 0.31 -21.49
N LEU A 9 7.50 0.72 -22.39
CA LEU A 9 8.30 1.94 -22.21
C LEU A 9 7.43 3.19 -22.26
N ILE A 10 6.43 3.24 -23.14
CA ILE A 10 5.44 4.34 -23.17
C ILE A 10 4.72 4.40 -21.82
N SER A 11 4.15 3.28 -21.36
CA SER A 11 3.43 3.22 -20.10
C SER A 11 4.29 3.64 -18.90
N ASN A 12 5.57 3.28 -18.88
CA ASN A 12 6.49 3.70 -17.82
C ASN A 12 6.71 5.22 -17.85
N LEU A 13 6.91 5.82 -19.03
CA LEU A 13 7.05 7.27 -19.17
C LEU A 13 5.78 8.03 -18.80
N GLU A 14 4.58 7.47 -19.12
CA GLU A 14 3.30 8.03 -18.68
C GLU A 14 3.18 8.04 -17.15
N ARG A 15 3.59 6.96 -16.48
CA ARG A 15 3.64 6.89 -15.00
C ARG A 15 4.63 7.90 -14.41
N LEU A 16 5.62 8.32 -15.17
CA LEU A 16 6.56 9.40 -14.80
C LEU A 16 6.05 10.80 -15.17
N GLY A 17 4.81 10.94 -15.62
CA GLY A 17 4.15 12.23 -15.85
C GLY A 17 4.27 12.80 -17.27
N LEU A 18 4.64 11.98 -18.24
CA LEU A 18 4.54 12.34 -19.65
C LEU A 18 3.15 11.94 -20.20
N SER A 19 2.60 12.71 -21.10
CA SER A 19 1.47 12.23 -21.91
C SER A 19 1.94 11.20 -22.94
N GLU A 20 1.03 10.37 -23.46
CA GLU A 20 1.34 9.35 -24.47
C GLU A 20 2.13 9.91 -25.66
N ASN A 21 1.72 11.08 -26.17
CA ASN A 21 2.40 11.73 -27.29
C ASN A 21 3.78 12.28 -26.91
N GLU A 22 3.96 12.80 -25.68
CA GLU A 22 5.26 13.22 -25.17
C GLU A 22 6.20 12.03 -25.01
N ALA A 23 5.70 10.91 -24.46
CA ALA A 23 6.47 9.67 -24.31
C ALA A 23 6.92 9.13 -25.66
N LYS A 24 6.01 9.03 -26.65
CA LYS A 24 6.34 8.62 -28.01
C LYS A 24 7.37 9.54 -28.68
N ALA A 25 7.16 10.86 -28.59
CA ALA A 25 8.10 11.83 -29.17
C ALA A 25 9.48 11.77 -28.52
N TYR A 26 9.55 11.61 -27.18
CA TYR A 26 10.81 11.48 -26.45
C TYR A 26 11.56 10.19 -26.83
N ILE A 27 10.85 9.05 -26.94
CA ILE A 27 11.43 7.80 -27.44
C ILE A 27 11.99 7.98 -28.86
N GLY A 28 11.25 8.67 -29.73
CA GLY A 28 11.71 9.00 -31.08
C GLY A 28 12.99 9.84 -31.08
N LEU A 29 13.05 10.88 -30.24
CA LEU A 29 14.24 11.72 -30.08
C LEU A 29 15.46 10.94 -29.61
N VAL A 30 15.31 10.08 -28.59
CA VAL A 30 16.39 9.24 -28.08
C VAL A 30 16.87 8.26 -29.14
N SER A 31 15.94 7.68 -29.92
CA SER A 31 16.25 6.67 -30.96
C SER A 31 16.95 7.27 -32.18
N LEU A 32 16.52 8.46 -32.61
CA LEU A 32 17.00 9.12 -33.82
C LEU A 32 18.20 10.06 -33.57
N ARG A 33 18.51 10.35 -32.31
CA ARG A 33 19.56 11.26 -31.84
C ARG A 33 19.32 12.72 -32.21
N GLU A 34 19.79 13.17 -33.39
CA GLU A 34 19.54 14.51 -33.95
C GLU A 34 18.55 14.37 -35.13
N THR A 35 17.39 15.01 -35.04
CA THR A 35 16.27 14.74 -35.96
C THR A 35 15.35 15.94 -36.11
N THR A 36 14.51 15.92 -37.15
CA THR A 36 13.49 16.93 -37.43
C THR A 36 12.13 16.51 -36.91
N ALA A 37 11.20 17.47 -36.73
CA ALA A 37 9.83 17.19 -36.36
C ALA A 37 9.12 16.21 -37.31
N ARG A 38 9.46 16.27 -38.60
CA ARG A 38 8.91 15.37 -39.62
C ARG A 38 9.39 13.91 -39.37
N GLU A 39 10.66 13.69 -39.14
CA GLU A 39 11.22 12.35 -38.89
C GLU A 39 10.68 11.74 -37.60
N ILE A 40 10.49 12.57 -36.55
CA ILE A 40 9.85 12.11 -35.31
C ILE A 40 8.41 11.68 -35.56
N HIS A 41 7.62 12.48 -36.33
CA HIS A 41 6.27 12.10 -36.70
C HIS A 41 6.25 10.76 -37.47
N GLU A 42 7.11 10.61 -38.49
CA GLU A 42 7.20 9.40 -39.31
C GLU A 42 7.62 8.17 -38.48
N PHE A 43 8.49 8.34 -37.49
CA PHE A 43 8.96 7.27 -36.61
C PHE A 43 7.95 6.86 -35.53
N THR A 44 7.27 7.85 -34.93
CA THR A 44 6.47 7.64 -33.70
C THR A 44 4.97 7.56 -33.96
N ASN A 45 4.50 7.91 -35.14
CA ASN A 45 3.10 8.09 -35.49
C ASN A 45 2.37 9.14 -34.62
N VAL A 46 3.08 10.03 -33.92
CA VAL A 46 2.45 11.19 -33.27
C VAL A 46 1.88 12.09 -34.35
N PRO A 47 0.57 12.49 -34.28
CA PRO A 47 -0.07 13.27 -35.34
C PRO A 47 0.71 14.54 -35.68
N ARG A 48 0.89 14.81 -36.97
CA ARG A 48 1.66 15.98 -37.47
C ARG A 48 1.17 17.31 -36.89
N ALA A 49 -0.13 17.43 -36.67
CA ALA A 49 -0.71 18.62 -36.05
C ALA A 49 -0.30 18.83 -34.61
N LYS A 50 0.08 17.74 -33.87
CA LYS A 50 0.45 17.79 -32.46
C LYS A 50 1.97 17.78 -32.21
N ILE A 51 2.78 17.34 -33.21
CA ILE A 51 4.22 17.10 -32.96
C ILE A 51 4.95 18.38 -32.53
N TYR A 52 4.64 19.54 -33.15
CA TYR A 52 5.28 20.81 -32.80
C TYR A 52 4.92 21.27 -31.38
N GLU A 53 3.66 21.08 -30.98
CA GLU A 53 3.22 21.37 -29.61
C GLU A 53 3.92 20.48 -28.59
N VAL A 54 3.97 19.18 -28.85
CA VAL A 54 4.67 18.19 -28.01
C VAL A 54 6.14 18.52 -27.87
N LEU A 55 6.84 18.83 -28.97
CA LEU A 55 8.25 19.21 -28.93
C LEU A 55 8.48 20.51 -28.14
N LYS A 56 7.56 21.48 -28.27
CA LYS A 56 7.60 22.71 -27.48
C LYS A 56 7.45 22.45 -25.98
N VAL A 57 6.55 21.53 -25.61
CA VAL A 57 6.38 21.12 -24.19
C VAL A 57 7.62 20.41 -23.67
N LEU A 58 8.17 19.45 -24.42
CA LEU A 58 9.39 18.75 -24.04
C LEU A 58 10.59 19.70 -23.92
N ALA A 59 10.71 20.70 -24.81
CA ALA A 59 11.72 21.74 -24.72
C ALA A 59 11.56 22.59 -23.45
N LYS A 60 10.31 22.99 -23.11
CA LYS A 60 10.02 23.74 -21.90
C LYS A 60 10.34 22.94 -20.62
N LYS A 61 10.10 21.63 -20.64
CA LYS A 61 10.50 20.71 -19.56
C LYS A 61 12.02 20.51 -19.48
N GLY A 62 12.76 20.91 -20.53
CA GLY A 62 14.21 20.71 -20.62
C GLY A 62 14.60 19.28 -20.97
N TYR A 63 13.74 18.52 -21.67
CA TYR A 63 13.97 17.12 -22.06
C TYR A 63 14.55 17.01 -23.45
N LEU A 64 14.63 18.11 -24.19
CA LEU A 64 15.27 18.20 -25.49
C LEU A 64 15.96 19.55 -25.69
N GLU A 65 16.91 19.56 -26.60
CA GLU A 65 17.59 20.75 -27.12
C GLU A 65 17.11 21.04 -28.55
N VAL A 66 17.07 22.33 -28.91
CA VAL A 66 16.64 22.80 -30.22
C VAL A 66 17.77 23.54 -30.92
N ARG A 67 18.14 23.08 -32.09
CA ARG A 67 19.03 23.79 -33.02
C ARG A 67 18.21 24.46 -34.09
N GLN A 68 18.12 25.79 -34.03
CA GLN A 68 17.39 26.60 -35.05
C GLN A 68 18.06 26.46 -36.40
N GLY A 69 17.21 26.38 -37.44
CA GLY A 69 17.66 26.25 -38.82
C GLY A 69 16.47 26.00 -39.77
N SER A 70 16.79 25.76 -41.02
CA SER A 70 15.83 25.37 -42.05
C SER A 70 16.36 24.08 -42.70
N PRO A 71 15.93 22.90 -42.19
CA PRO A 71 14.96 22.64 -41.11
C PRO A 71 15.49 22.86 -39.71
N THR A 72 14.60 22.98 -38.72
CA THR A 72 14.92 22.96 -37.29
C THR A 72 15.19 21.54 -36.84
N TYR A 73 16.27 21.33 -36.05
CA TYR A 73 16.67 20.05 -35.49
C TYR A 73 16.44 19.99 -33.99
N TYR A 74 16.11 18.79 -33.52
CA TYR A 74 15.83 18.46 -32.13
C TYR A 74 16.73 17.30 -31.68
N ARG A 75 17.19 17.37 -30.44
CA ARG A 75 18.00 16.32 -29.81
C ARG A 75 17.51 16.07 -28.39
N ALA A 76 17.36 14.80 -28.01
CA ALA A 76 17.05 14.46 -26.63
C ALA A 76 18.20 14.88 -25.70
N VAL A 77 17.84 15.41 -24.53
CA VAL A 77 18.75 15.44 -23.39
C VAL A 77 18.97 14.00 -22.91
N ASP A 78 20.12 13.73 -22.34
CA ASP A 78 20.49 12.40 -21.86
C ASP A 78 19.39 11.80 -20.96
N PRO A 79 18.93 10.56 -21.24
CA PRO A 79 17.86 9.92 -20.47
C PRO A 79 18.14 9.83 -18.97
N GLU A 80 19.39 9.63 -18.54
CA GLU A 80 19.72 9.58 -17.12
C GLU A 80 19.47 10.93 -16.44
N GLN A 81 19.79 12.02 -17.12
CA GLN A 81 19.54 13.37 -16.61
C GLN A 81 18.04 13.68 -16.57
N VAL A 82 17.28 13.30 -17.59
CA VAL A 82 15.82 13.52 -17.64
C VAL A 82 15.11 12.74 -16.55
N ILE A 83 15.42 11.45 -16.40
CA ILE A 83 14.82 10.60 -15.36
C ILE A 83 15.24 11.06 -13.97
N GLY A 84 16.51 11.46 -13.78
CA GLY A 84 17.02 12.04 -12.55
C GLY A 84 16.22 13.30 -12.15
N LYS A 85 16.03 14.21 -13.09
CA LYS A 85 15.23 15.44 -12.88
C LYS A 85 13.78 15.13 -12.47
N ILE A 86 13.11 14.22 -13.17
CA ILE A 86 11.73 13.80 -12.83
C ILE A 86 11.67 13.24 -11.41
N LYS A 87 12.62 12.39 -11.04
CA LYS A 87 12.71 11.82 -9.68
C LYS A 87 12.86 12.90 -8.62
N ASP A 88 13.76 13.86 -8.84
CA ASP A 88 14.03 14.93 -7.88
C ASP A 88 12.83 15.88 -7.74
N GLU A 89 12.17 16.24 -8.84
CA GLU A 89 10.94 17.04 -8.84
C GLU A 89 9.82 16.32 -8.07
N PHE A 90 9.67 15.00 -8.26
CA PHE A 90 8.67 14.20 -7.55
C PHE A 90 8.95 14.13 -6.05
N LEU A 91 10.22 13.92 -5.65
CA LEU A 91 10.62 13.89 -4.24
C LEU A 91 10.37 15.24 -3.56
N ASN A 92 10.76 16.34 -4.19
CA ASN A 92 10.56 17.68 -3.64
C ASN A 92 9.07 18.00 -3.48
N CYS A 93 8.27 17.73 -4.51
CA CYS A 93 6.81 17.90 -4.46
C CYS A 93 6.20 17.05 -3.33
N SER A 94 6.65 15.80 -3.15
CA SER A 94 6.18 14.92 -2.09
C SER A 94 6.51 15.46 -0.69
N ILE A 95 7.72 15.99 -0.49
CA ILE A 95 8.16 16.57 0.79
C ILE A 95 7.34 17.83 1.11
N GLU A 96 7.20 18.75 0.14
CA GLU A 96 6.42 19.97 0.31
C GLU A 96 4.94 19.66 0.60
N THR A 97 4.36 18.73 -0.15
CA THR A 97 2.96 18.31 0.05
C THR A 97 2.76 17.71 1.44
N LEU A 98 3.69 16.85 1.90
CA LEU A 98 3.63 16.28 3.24
C LEU A 98 3.70 17.35 4.33
N SER A 99 4.59 18.35 4.17
CA SER A 99 4.69 19.48 5.10
C SER A 99 3.38 20.26 5.19
N GLN A 100 2.80 20.63 4.04
CA GLN A 100 1.53 21.36 3.98
C GLN A 100 0.37 20.55 4.58
N LEU A 101 0.30 19.24 4.30
CA LEU A 101 -0.74 18.37 4.87
C LEU A 101 -0.60 18.25 6.40
N ASN A 102 0.62 18.22 6.92
CA ASN A 102 0.86 18.20 8.36
C ASN A 102 0.41 19.50 9.04
N GLU A 103 0.56 20.63 8.38
CA GLU A 103 0.07 21.92 8.89
C GLU A 103 -1.48 21.98 8.98
N LEU A 104 -2.19 21.29 8.08
CA LEU A 104 -3.65 21.21 8.10
C LEU A 104 -4.21 20.34 9.24
N SER A 105 -3.39 19.50 9.86
CA SER A 105 -3.83 18.51 10.85
C SER A 105 -3.98 19.06 12.28
N TYR A 106 -3.84 20.36 12.54
CA TYR A 106 -3.76 20.94 13.89
C TYR A 106 -5.08 21.07 14.65
N GLU A 107 -6.23 20.86 14.03
CA GLU A 107 -7.52 20.89 14.72
C GLU A 107 -8.42 19.70 14.32
N LEU A 108 -8.03 18.48 14.68
CA LEU A 108 -8.95 17.37 14.51
C LEU A 108 -9.98 17.34 15.65
N PRO A 109 -11.30 17.38 15.34
CA PRO A 109 -12.32 17.11 16.32
C PRO A 109 -12.11 15.73 16.93
N LYS A 110 -12.61 15.50 18.14
CA LYS A 110 -12.52 14.21 18.86
C LYS A 110 -12.79 13.06 17.88
N THR A 111 -11.75 12.30 17.56
CA THR A 111 -11.85 11.21 16.58
C THR A 111 -12.94 10.22 17.02
N SER A 112 -13.78 9.78 16.10
CA SER A 112 -14.72 8.70 16.35
C SER A 112 -14.01 7.54 17.05
N PRO A 113 -14.58 6.95 18.09
CA PRO A 113 -13.98 5.82 18.76
C PRO A 113 -13.96 4.53 17.90
N VAL A 114 -14.72 4.52 16.80
CA VAL A 114 -14.84 3.40 15.87
C VAL A 114 -14.58 3.88 14.44
N TRP A 115 -13.69 3.20 13.73
CA TRP A 115 -13.34 3.47 12.34
C TRP A 115 -13.48 2.22 11.50
N TYR A 116 -14.01 2.38 10.29
CA TYR A 116 -14.18 1.33 9.30
C TYR A 116 -13.22 1.51 8.13
N ILE A 117 -12.55 0.44 7.70
CA ILE A 117 -11.53 0.47 6.65
C ILE A 117 -11.86 -0.61 5.62
N GLN A 118 -11.92 -0.23 4.34
CA GLN A 118 -12.29 -1.14 3.24
C GLN A 118 -11.15 -1.42 2.25
N SER A 119 -9.99 -0.77 2.38
CA SER A 119 -8.89 -0.98 1.45
C SER A 119 -7.81 -1.87 2.06
N GLU A 120 -7.30 -2.84 1.30
CA GLU A 120 -6.19 -3.72 1.71
C GLU A 120 -4.97 -2.93 2.20
N TRP A 121 -4.61 -1.87 1.48
CA TRP A 121 -3.51 -0.99 1.86
C TRP A 121 -3.78 -0.27 3.19
N GLY A 122 -5.01 0.27 3.36
CA GLY A 122 -5.42 0.95 4.58
C GLY A 122 -5.43 0.01 5.79
N ILE A 123 -5.89 -1.23 5.62
CA ILE A 123 -5.89 -2.27 6.66
C ILE A 123 -4.44 -2.55 7.09
N LYS A 124 -3.55 -2.86 6.14
CA LYS A 124 -2.14 -3.17 6.42
C LYS A 124 -1.42 -2.01 7.10
N ASN A 125 -1.62 -0.79 6.61
CA ASN A 125 -1.01 0.40 7.21
C ASN A 125 -1.52 0.65 8.63
N ARG A 126 -2.83 0.50 8.86
CA ARG A 126 -3.40 0.69 10.19
C ARG A 126 -2.91 -0.35 11.19
N ILE A 127 -2.76 -1.61 10.78
CA ILE A 127 -2.16 -2.65 11.62
C ILE A 127 -0.73 -2.26 12.01
N ARG A 128 0.11 -1.87 11.04
CA ARG A 128 1.49 -1.43 11.31
C ARG A 128 1.57 -0.20 12.22
N GLU A 129 0.71 0.78 12.00
CA GLU A 129 0.61 1.96 12.87
C GLU A 129 0.25 1.60 14.31
N ILE A 130 -0.66 0.63 14.51
CA ILE A 130 -1.02 0.16 15.85
C ILE A 130 0.15 -0.59 16.48
N ILE A 131 0.82 -1.49 15.75
CA ILE A 131 1.99 -2.24 16.23
C ILE A 131 3.12 -1.29 16.65
N ALA A 132 3.44 -0.29 15.81
CA ALA A 132 4.47 0.70 16.13
C ALA A 132 4.18 1.56 17.38
N GLY A 133 2.92 1.64 17.77
CA GLY A 133 2.49 2.39 18.96
C GLY A 133 2.35 1.57 20.24
N VAL A 134 2.60 0.24 20.22
CA VAL A 134 2.50 -0.65 21.38
C VAL A 134 3.62 -0.35 22.39
N LYS A 135 3.25 -0.33 23.67
CA LYS A 135 4.19 -0.05 24.76
C LYS A 135 4.34 -1.19 25.76
N GLU A 136 3.28 -1.94 26.02
CA GLU A 136 3.23 -2.92 27.10
C GLU A 136 2.91 -4.33 26.57
N GLU A 137 1.82 -4.46 25.83
CA GLU A 137 1.35 -5.77 25.37
C GLU A 137 0.66 -5.73 24.02
N LEU A 138 0.82 -6.79 23.25
CA LEU A 138 0.08 -7.05 22.03
C LEU A 138 -0.49 -8.47 22.05
N ILE A 139 -1.80 -8.58 21.89
CA ILE A 139 -2.50 -9.86 21.72
C ILE A 139 -3.00 -9.90 20.29
N ILE A 140 -2.66 -10.96 19.55
CA ILE A 140 -3.13 -11.20 18.18
C ILE A 140 -3.80 -12.57 18.14
N PHE A 141 -4.98 -12.63 17.53
CA PHE A 141 -5.59 -13.85 17.03
C PHE A 141 -5.56 -13.82 15.49
N SER A 142 -5.16 -14.92 14.85
CA SER A 142 -5.20 -15.03 13.40
C SER A 142 -5.58 -16.44 12.95
N SER A 143 -6.46 -16.52 11.98
CA SER A 143 -6.75 -17.72 11.19
C SER A 143 -6.03 -17.72 9.84
N SER A 144 -5.28 -16.65 9.51
CA SER A 144 -4.54 -16.48 8.25
C SER A 144 -3.04 -16.38 8.48
N PRO A 145 -2.25 -17.39 8.09
CA PRO A 145 -0.79 -17.34 8.16
C PRO A 145 -0.19 -16.17 7.38
N GLU A 146 -0.79 -15.78 6.25
CA GLU A 146 -0.32 -14.69 5.39
C GLU A 146 -0.31 -13.34 6.10
N PHE A 147 -1.26 -13.09 7.01
CA PHE A 147 -1.26 -11.88 7.82
C PHE A 147 -0.04 -11.82 8.73
N LEU A 148 0.24 -12.89 9.45
CA LEU A 148 1.38 -12.94 10.37
C LEU A 148 2.71 -12.92 9.63
N GLN A 149 2.81 -13.59 8.49
CA GLN A 149 3.99 -13.55 7.64
C GLN A 149 4.29 -12.13 7.13
N ALA A 150 3.25 -11.39 6.74
CA ALA A 150 3.40 -10.01 6.27
C ALA A 150 3.79 -9.02 7.39
N LEU A 151 3.65 -9.40 8.67
CA LEU A 151 3.97 -8.61 9.85
C LEU A 151 5.20 -9.16 10.60
N GLU A 152 5.84 -10.21 10.10
CA GLU A 152 6.95 -10.89 10.76
C GLU A 152 8.08 -9.94 11.21
N PRO A 153 8.55 -8.97 10.37
CA PRO A 153 9.61 -8.06 10.78
C PRO A 153 9.23 -7.19 11.98
N GLU A 154 8.02 -6.63 11.96
CA GLU A 154 7.51 -5.76 13.02
C GLU A 154 7.27 -6.54 14.32
N LEU A 155 6.74 -7.76 14.23
CA LEU A 155 6.48 -8.61 15.38
C LEU A 155 7.76 -9.09 16.04
N LYS A 156 8.80 -9.42 15.28
CA LYS A 156 10.12 -9.79 15.81
C LYS A 156 10.78 -8.66 16.61
N GLU A 157 10.63 -7.41 16.14
CA GLU A 157 11.14 -6.28 16.90
C GLU A 157 10.32 -6.03 18.18
N LEU A 158 9.00 -6.17 18.09
CA LEU A 158 8.11 -5.95 19.21
C LEU A 158 8.30 -7.00 20.32
N GLU A 159 8.53 -8.27 19.98
CA GLU A 159 8.77 -9.37 20.93
C GLU A 159 9.94 -9.12 21.87
N LYS A 160 10.92 -8.30 21.45
CA LYS A 160 12.08 -7.92 22.27
C LYS A 160 11.75 -6.91 23.38
N THR A 161 10.68 -6.16 23.22
CA THR A 161 10.37 -4.97 24.05
C THR A 161 9.03 -5.03 24.75
N CYS A 162 8.10 -5.83 24.25
CA CYS A 162 6.73 -5.91 24.74
C CYS A 162 6.27 -7.34 24.92
N ASN A 163 5.21 -7.53 25.70
CA ASN A 163 4.61 -8.85 25.87
C ASN A 163 3.75 -9.19 24.63
N LEU A 164 4.25 -10.10 23.79
CA LEU A 164 3.57 -10.57 22.58
C LEU A 164 2.86 -11.90 22.87
N THR A 165 1.55 -11.96 22.58
CA THR A 165 0.75 -13.19 22.64
C THR A 165 0.11 -13.45 21.30
N LEU A 166 0.50 -14.54 20.65
CA LEU A 166 -0.03 -14.97 19.36
C LEU A 166 -0.95 -16.17 19.55
N ILE A 167 -2.21 -16.04 19.15
CA ILE A 167 -3.24 -17.06 19.25
C ILE A 167 -3.64 -17.46 17.84
N VAL A 168 -3.71 -18.77 17.57
CA VAL A 168 -4.06 -19.31 16.27
C VAL A 168 -5.15 -20.39 16.39
N ASP A 169 -5.85 -20.63 15.30
CA ASP A 169 -6.87 -21.66 15.22
C ASP A 169 -6.26 -23.08 15.13
N GLU A 170 -5.18 -23.25 14.36
CA GLU A 170 -4.50 -24.53 14.12
C GLU A 170 -2.97 -24.34 14.04
N LEU A 171 -2.21 -24.90 14.97
CA LEU A 171 -0.75 -24.75 15.04
C LEU A 171 -0.02 -25.20 13.78
N ASP A 172 -0.47 -26.28 13.17
CA ASP A 172 0.21 -26.86 11.99
C ASP A 172 0.29 -25.88 10.82
N ARG A 173 -0.72 -25.02 10.66
CA ARG A 173 -0.77 -24.00 9.59
C ARG A 173 0.26 -22.88 9.75
N PHE A 174 0.73 -22.66 10.96
CA PHE A 174 1.65 -21.57 11.34
C PHE A 174 3.06 -22.07 11.64
N SER A 175 3.34 -23.36 11.45
CA SER A 175 4.63 -24.00 11.77
C SER A 175 5.84 -23.42 11.03
N SER A 176 5.65 -22.74 9.90
CA SER A 176 6.71 -22.08 9.15
C SER A 176 7.15 -20.73 9.72
N LEU A 177 6.40 -20.16 10.66
CA LEU A 177 6.68 -18.85 11.25
C LEU A 177 7.51 -19.02 12.53
N PRO A 178 8.49 -18.13 12.77
CA PRO A 178 9.45 -18.25 13.87
C PRO A 178 8.95 -17.63 15.18
N PHE A 179 7.72 -17.97 15.61
CA PHE A 179 7.10 -17.46 16.82
C PHE A 179 6.54 -18.59 17.68
N GLU A 180 6.37 -18.30 18.96
CA GLU A 180 5.63 -19.17 19.88
C GLU A 180 4.14 -18.88 19.79
N PHE A 181 3.34 -19.88 19.36
CA PHE A 181 1.90 -19.77 19.20
C PHE A 181 1.16 -20.50 20.31
N ARG A 182 0.00 -19.96 20.67
CA ARG A 182 -0.97 -20.60 21.56
C ARG A 182 -2.19 -21.02 20.73
N GLU A 183 -2.49 -22.30 20.75
CA GLU A 183 -3.67 -22.81 20.05
C GLU A 183 -4.95 -22.56 20.84
N THR A 184 -6.01 -22.22 20.13
CA THR A 184 -7.35 -22.10 20.72
C THR A 184 -7.86 -23.46 21.16
N LYS A 185 -8.44 -23.54 22.36
CA LYS A 185 -8.99 -24.80 22.89
C LYS A 185 -10.12 -25.36 22.06
N LYS A 186 -10.21 -26.70 21.98
CA LYS A 186 -11.25 -27.42 21.25
C LYS A 186 -12.68 -27.06 21.68
N GLU A 187 -12.91 -26.82 22.97
CA GLU A 187 -14.21 -26.39 23.52
C GLU A 187 -14.61 -24.99 23.02
N PHE A 188 -13.66 -24.08 22.96
CA PHE A 188 -13.86 -22.76 22.41
C PHE A 188 -13.94 -22.75 20.87
N LYS A 189 -13.24 -23.67 20.22
CA LYS A 189 -13.22 -23.87 18.78
C LYS A 189 -14.61 -24.20 18.24
N ASN A 190 -15.39 -25.01 18.96
CA ASN A 190 -16.74 -25.41 18.54
C ASN A 190 -17.80 -24.31 18.76
N GLU A 191 -17.67 -23.48 19.77
CA GLU A 191 -18.68 -22.45 20.10
C GLU A 191 -18.35 -21.08 19.50
N PHE A 192 -17.08 -20.71 19.44
CA PHE A 192 -16.64 -19.36 19.12
C PHE A 192 -16.07 -19.25 17.69
N THR A 193 -15.32 -20.25 17.21
CA THR A 193 -14.82 -20.26 15.82
C THR A 193 -15.93 -20.57 14.83
N ASP A 194 -16.87 -21.43 15.16
CA ASP A 194 -18.08 -21.61 14.35
C ASP A 194 -18.95 -20.34 14.35
N PHE A 195 -19.00 -19.64 15.48
CA PHE A 195 -19.67 -18.35 15.57
C PHE A 195 -18.95 -17.27 14.74
N LEU A 196 -17.62 -17.18 14.78
CA LEU A 196 -16.87 -16.19 14.03
C LEU A 196 -16.76 -16.49 12.51
N ASN A 197 -16.76 -17.75 12.14
CA ASN A 197 -16.61 -18.16 10.73
C ASN A 197 -17.94 -18.37 9.99
N ASN A 198 -19.07 -18.37 10.70
CA ASN A 198 -20.41 -18.62 10.13
C ASN A 198 -21.40 -17.47 10.38
N ILE A 199 -20.88 -16.25 10.62
CA ILE A 199 -21.77 -15.10 10.76
C ILE A 199 -22.35 -14.77 9.39
N VAL A 200 -23.67 -14.86 9.24
CA VAL A 200 -24.40 -14.40 8.06
C VAL A 200 -25.29 -13.22 8.46
N ILE A 201 -25.03 -12.05 7.89
CA ILE A 201 -25.82 -10.84 8.10
C ILE A 201 -26.27 -10.35 6.72
N ASP A 202 -27.56 -10.15 6.54
CA ASP A 202 -28.19 -9.71 5.28
C ASP A 202 -27.78 -10.57 4.06
N GLY A 203 -27.58 -11.90 4.28
CA GLY A 203 -27.17 -12.85 3.25
C GLY A 203 -25.66 -12.80 2.90
N ILE A 204 -24.88 -11.99 3.59
CA ILE A 204 -23.43 -11.91 3.43
C ILE A 204 -22.76 -12.73 4.53
N GLN A 205 -21.88 -13.66 4.15
CA GLN A 205 -21.06 -14.42 5.08
C GLN A 205 -19.83 -13.59 5.50
N TYR A 206 -19.61 -13.52 6.82
CA TYR A 206 -18.45 -12.87 7.43
C TYR A 206 -17.53 -13.93 8.05
N ASN A 207 -16.25 -13.88 7.68
CA ASN A 207 -15.21 -14.75 8.23
C ASN A 207 -14.14 -13.88 8.88
N GLU A 208 -13.85 -14.08 10.16
CA GLU A 208 -12.79 -13.35 10.85
C GLU A 208 -11.42 -13.93 10.48
N GLU A 209 -10.54 -13.09 9.96
CA GLU A 209 -9.20 -13.50 9.52
C GLU A 209 -8.10 -13.06 10.49
N PHE A 210 -8.31 -11.92 11.15
CA PHE A 210 -7.30 -11.34 12.02
C PHE A 210 -7.94 -10.41 13.06
N PHE A 211 -7.47 -10.50 14.29
CA PHE A 211 -7.88 -9.66 15.39
C PHE A 211 -6.68 -9.29 16.26
N MET A 212 -6.61 -8.04 16.72
CA MET A 212 -5.50 -7.55 17.51
C MET A 212 -5.95 -6.57 18.58
N ILE A 213 -5.36 -6.67 19.78
CA ILE A 213 -5.53 -5.71 20.88
C ILE A 213 -4.16 -5.19 21.29
N ALA A 214 -3.99 -3.88 21.31
CA ALA A 214 -2.79 -3.17 21.73
C ALA A 214 -3.03 -2.47 23.08
N ASP A 215 -2.20 -2.77 24.08
CA ASP A 215 -2.20 -2.18 25.43
C ASP A 215 -3.58 -2.17 26.12
N GLY A 216 -4.50 -3.04 25.72
CA GLY A 216 -5.88 -3.04 26.19
C GLY A 216 -6.69 -1.78 25.87
N LYS A 217 -6.21 -0.91 24.99
CA LYS A 217 -6.78 0.42 24.69
C LYS A 217 -7.28 0.58 23.26
N LYS A 218 -6.72 -0.18 22.33
CA LYS A 218 -7.02 -0.12 20.92
C LYS A 218 -7.11 -1.53 20.36
N SER A 219 -8.12 -1.80 19.53
CA SER A 219 -8.21 -3.06 18.81
C SER A 219 -8.50 -2.83 17.34
N ILE A 220 -8.15 -3.82 16.52
CA ILE A 220 -8.55 -3.93 15.13
C ILE A 220 -9.01 -5.35 14.85
N THR A 221 -10.15 -5.47 14.19
CA THR A 221 -10.71 -6.72 13.69
C THR A 221 -10.73 -6.67 12.18
N VAL A 222 -10.22 -7.69 11.52
CA VAL A 222 -10.23 -7.83 10.06
C VAL A 222 -11.05 -9.04 9.70
N HIS A 223 -12.06 -8.85 8.89
CA HIS A 223 -12.94 -9.90 8.42
C HIS A 223 -13.12 -9.86 6.90
N ARG A 224 -13.45 -11.00 6.33
CA ARG A 224 -13.82 -11.14 4.93
C ARG A 224 -15.34 -11.14 4.82
N ALA A 225 -15.89 -10.22 4.03
CA ALA A 225 -17.30 -10.11 3.69
C ALA A 225 -17.45 -10.44 2.19
N GLY A 226 -17.80 -11.68 1.87
CA GLY A 226 -17.76 -12.17 0.49
C GLY A 226 -16.33 -12.10 -0.09
N ASP A 227 -16.15 -11.37 -1.19
CA ASP A 227 -14.85 -11.21 -1.86
C ASP A 227 -14.01 -10.03 -1.30
N LYS A 228 -14.56 -9.23 -0.40
CA LYS A 228 -13.91 -8.02 0.13
C LYS A 228 -13.39 -8.26 1.53
N ARG A 229 -12.24 -7.69 1.82
CA ARG A 229 -11.68 -7.63 3.16
C ARG A 229 -11.95 -6.26 3.77
N GLU A 230 -12.42 -6.25 5.00
CA GLU A 230 -12.84 -5.07 5.74
C GLU A 230 -12.26 -5.12 7.15
N ALA A 231 -12.07 -3.95 7.76
CA ALA A 231 -11.59 -3.88 9.13
C ALA A 231 -12.30 -2.82 9.94
N VAL A 232 -12.45 -3.10 11.23
CA VAL A 232 -12.99 -2.19 12.23
C VAL A 232 -11.93 -1.90 13.28
N VAL A 233 -11.60 -0.63 13.47
CA VAL A 233 -10.71 -0.17 14.53
C VAL A 233 -11.53 0.42 15.66
N ILE A 234 -11.29 -0.05 16.88
CA ILE A 234 -12.01 0.38 18.09
C ILE A 234 -11.01 1.01 19.07
N LYS A 235 -11.32 2.22 19.53
CA LYS A 235 -10.57 2.96 20.57
C LYS A 235 -11.45 3.19 21.80
N LEU A 236 -12.16 2.15 22.25
CA LEU A 236 -13.02 2.16 23.44
C LEU A 236 -12.45 1.20 24.48
N PRO A 237 -11.85 1.71 25.58
CA PRO A 237 -11.18 0.86 26.57
C PRO A 237 -12.05 -0.27 27.13
N ILE A 238 -13.33 -0.01 27.37
CA ILE A 238 -14.25 -1.04 27.88
C ILE A 238 -14.45 -2.19 26.89
N ILE A 239 -14.54 -1.89 25.59
CA ILE A 239 -14.66 -2.91 24.54
C ILE A 239 -13.36 -3.69 24.41
N CYS A 240 -12.21 -3.00 24.37
CA CYS A 240 -10.90 -3.65 24.32
C CYS A 240 -10.65 -4.54 25.54
N TYR A 241 -11.11 -4.14 26.72
CA TYR A 241 -11.05 -4.95 27.94
C TYR A 241 -11.87 -6.24 27.82
N LEU A 242 -13.11 -6.14 27.35
CA LEU A 242 -13.98 -7.31 27.12
C LEU A 242 -13.37 -8.26 26.10
N GLN A 243 -12.84 -7.72 25.00
CA GLN A 243 -12.13 -8.51 23.98
C GLN A 243 -10.90 -9.22 24.57
N LYS A 244 -10.10 -8.54 25.39
CA LYS A 244 -8.96 -9.14 26.10
C LYS A 244 -9.38 -10.26 27.04
N MET A 245 -10.48 -10.10 27.76
CA MET A 245 -11.06 -11.17 28.61
C MET A 245 -11.40 -12.40 27.78
N ILE A 246 -12.00 -12.22 26.61
CA ILE A 246 -12.35 -13.30 25.68
C ILE A 246 -11.05 -14.02 25.23
N CYS A 247 -10.05 -13.28 24.73
CA CYS A 247 -8.76 -13.84 24.33
C CYS A 247 -8.10 -14.66 25.46
N ASN A 248 -8.11 -14.13 26.67
CA ASN A 248 -7.55 -14.85 27.83
C ASN A 248 -8.31 -16.14 28.14
N ARG A 249 -9.62 -16.21 27.92
CA ARG A 249 -10.40 -17.44 28.05
C ARG A 249 -10.11 -18.44 26.95
N MET A 250 -9.80 -17.98 25.74
CA MET A 250 -9.44 -18.85 24.60
C MET A 250 -8.18 -19.68 24.88
N ILE A 251 -7.23 -19.15 25.66
CA ILE A 251 -5.93 -19.78 25.93
C ILE A 251 -5.78 -20.39 27.34
N LYS A 252 -6.53 -19.92 28.34
CA LYS A 252 -6.41 -20.46 29.69
C LYS A 252 -7.13 -21.80 29.85
N SER A 253 -6.38 -22.82 30.26
CA SER A 253 -6.94 -24.06 30.82
C SER A 253 -7.72 -23.72 32.07
N GLY A 254 -8.94 -24.22 32.20
CA GLY A 254 -9.71 -24.03 33.40
C GLY A 254 -8.92 -24.42 34.65
N ILE A 255 -8.81 -23.46 35.56
CA ILE A 255 -8.69 -23.67 36.96
C ILE A 255 -9.65 -22.65 37.56
N PHE A 256 -10.77 -23.12 38.00
CA PHE A 256 -11.48 -22.59 39.13
C PHE A 256 -11.10 -23.45 40.32
#